data_971264f1ff24784c0c52104117311df6
#
_entry.id   971264f1ff24784c0c52104117311df6
#
_cell.length_a   1.000
_cell.length_b   1.000
_cell.length_c   1.000
_cell.angle_alpha   90.00
_cell.angle_beta   90.00
_cell.angle_gamma   90.00
#
_symmetry.space_group_name_H-M   'P 1'
#
loop_
_entity.id
_entity.type
_entity.pdbx_description
1 polymer ?
#
loop_
_entity_poly.entity_id
_entity_poly.type
_entity_poly.pdbx_seq_one_letter_code
_entity_poly.pdbx_strand_id
1 'polypeptide(L)'
;MKTLGKLLLTLASLAYPLLWYYGRENGAFVWLAAAMCVLWLIRAAMPQTTAQRITAIILAAFFAAVLVFRRPDSMYWYPVAVNALMLAVFGGSLFAKQTVIERLARLQHPDLPPEGVRHTRRVTQIWCGFFILNGATAAILAGLQYYDWWAAYTGIVSYVLMGLLFAGEWVYRKAVLKV
;
A
#
# COMPACT_ATOMS: atom_id res chain seq x y z
N MET A 1 -1.74 -23.63 -3.81
CA MET A 1 -1.02 -23.21 -2.57
C MET A 1 -0.37 -21.83 -2.66
N LYS A 2 0.40 -21.47 -3.72
CA LYS A 2 1.08 -20.14 -3.82
C LYS A 2 0.12 -18.94 -3.84
N THR A 3 -1.08 -19.09 -4.43
CA THR A 3 -2.08 -18.01 -4.54
C THR A 3 -2.78 -17.74 -3.20
N LEU A 4 -3.13 -18.81 -2.45
CA LEU A 4 -3.77 -18.70 -1.14
C LEU A 4 -2.83 -18.01 -0.13
N GLY A 5 -1.55 -18.38 -0.11
CA GLY A 5 -0.57 -17.72 0.75
C GLY A 5 -0.43 -16.22 0.45
N LYS A 6 -0.38 -15.84 -0.83
CA LYS A 6 -0.36 -14.41 -1.23
C LYS A 6 -1.63 -13.67 -0.78
N LEU A 7 -2.79 -14.29 -0.90
CA LEU A 7 -4.06 -13.71 -0.49
C LEU A 7 -4.10 -13.49 1.03
N LEU A 8 -3.72 -14.51 1.82
CA LEU A 8 -3.66 -14.40 3.28
C LEU A 8 -2.68 -13.31 3.74
N LEU A 9 -1.50 -13.24 3.12
CA LEU A 9 -0.52 -12.20 3.40
C LEU A 9 -1.08 -10.79 3.11
N THR A 10 -1.80 -10.65 2.00
CA THR A 10 -2.42 -9.38 1.62
C THR A 10 -3.52 -9.00 2.62
N LEU A 11 -4.41 -9.93 2.97
CA LEU A 11 -5.49 -9.69 3.92
C LEU A 11 -4.95 -9.32 5.31
N ALA A 12 -3.90 -9.99 5.80
CA ALA A 12 -3.26 -9.66 7.07
C ALA A 12 -2.67 -8.24 7.05
N SER A 13 -2.01 -7.85 5.95
CA SER A 13 -1.47 -6.49 5.79
C SER A 13 -2.57 -5.44 5.73
N LEU A 14 -3.71 -5.74 5.12
CA LEU A 14 -4.87 -4.84 5.04
C LEU A 14 -5.59 -4.71 6.38
N ALA A 15 -5.70 -5.82 7.13
CA ALA A 15 -6.35 -5.83 8.45
C ALA A 15 -5.48 -5.19 9.56
N TYR A 16 -4.20 -4.93 9.28
CA TYR A 16 -3.24 -4.43 10.26
C TYR A 16 -3.72 -3.25 11.11
N PRO A 17 -4.32 -2.15 10.55
CA PRO A 17 -4.71 -1.00 11.36
C PRO A 17 -5.75 -1.35 12.42
N LEU A 18 -6.71 -2.21 12.07
CA LEU A 18 -7.74 -2.68 12.99
C LEU A 18 -7.16 -3.64 14.03
N LEU A 19 -6.33 -4.60 13.61
CA LEU A 19 -5.66 -5.54 14.51
C LEU A 19 -4.77 -4.80 15.53
N TRP A 20 -4.07 -3.74 15.07
CA TRP A 20 -3.28 -2.90 15.95
C TRP A 20 -4.16 -2.14 16.96
N TYR A 21 -5.20 -1.47 16.49
CA TYR A 21 -6.08 -0.67 17.33
C TYR A 21 -6.72 -1.48 18.46
N TYR A 22 -7.27 -2.67 18.15
CA TYR A 22 -7.90 -3.54 19.16
C TYR A 22 -6.89 -4.32 20.01
N GLY A 23 -5.70 -4.59 19.51
CA GLY A 23 -4.67 -5.36 20.21
C GLY A 23 -3.75 -4.52 21.12
N ARG A 24 -3.77 -3.19 21.03
CA ARG A 24 -2.81 -2.31 21.71
C ARG A 24 -2.86 -2.41 23.26
N GLU A 25 -4.05 -2.59 23.81
CA GLU A 25 -4.26 -2.62 25.26
C GLU A 25 -3.82 -3.94 25.92
N ASN A 26 -3.74 -5.00 25.14
CA ASN A 26 -3.42 -6.34 25.63
C ASN A 26 -1.91 -6.70 25.53
N GLY A 27 -1.04 -5.72 25.30
CA GLY A 27 0.40 -5.96 25.12
C GLY A 27 0.74 -6.79 23.86
N ALA A 28 -0.22 -6.95 22.96
CA ALA A 28 -0.08 -7.76 21.76
C ALA A 28 0.86 -7.16 20.69
N PHE A 29 1.39 -5.94 20.93
CA PHE A 29 2.19 -5.24 19.92
C PHE A 29 3.44 -6.02 19.51
N VAL A 30 4.09 -6.71 20.45
CA VAL A 30 5.29 -7.50 20.17
C VAL A 30 4.96 -8.65 19.22
N TRP A 31 3.87 -9.34 19.48
CA TRP A 31 3.41 -10.47 18.65
C TRP A 31 2.98 -10.01 17.26
N LEU A 32 2.25 -8.88 17.19
CA LEU A 32 1.82 -8.32 15.92
C LEU A 32 3.01 -7.81 15.11
N ALA A 33 3.94 -7.08 15.74
CA ALA A 33 5.16 -6.59 15.08
C ALA A 33 6.04 -7.76 14.61
N ALA A 34 6.19 -8.83 15.43
CA ALA A 34 6.91 -10.04 15.04
C ALA A 34 6.24 -10.75 13.86
N ALA A 35 4.92 -10.92 13.91
CA ALA A 35 4.15 -11.51 12.82
C ALA A 35 4.30 -10.72 11.52
N MET A 36 4.21 -9.40 11.57
CA MET A 36 4.38 -8.51 10.41
C MET A 36 5.83 -8.55 9.90
N CYS A 37 6.83 -8.58 10.78
CA CYS A 37 8.23 -8.72 10.37
C CYS A 37 8.45 -10.03 9.59
N VAL A 38 8.01 -11.16 10.15
CA VAL A 38 8.10 -12.48 9.51
C VAL A 38 7.34 -12.49 8.17
N LEU A 39 6.14 -11.91 8.14
CA LEU A 39 5.33 -11.79 6.92
C LEU A 39 6.07 -11.06 5.80
N TRP A 40 6.70 -9.92 6.10
CA TRP A 40 7.45 -9.16 5.11
C TRP A 40 8.77 -9.84 4.71
N LEU A 41 9.42 -10.57 5.62
CA LEU A 41 10.59 -11.40 5.28
C LEU A 41 10.22 -12.56 4.35
N ILE A 42 9.13 -13.27 4.63
CA ILE A 42 8.60 -14.30 3.72
C ILE A 42 8.29 -13.69 2.35
N ARG A 43 7.66 -12.50 2.33
CA ARG A 43 7.37 -11.82 1.08
C ARG A 43 8.63 -11.43 0.32
N ALA A 44 9.68 -10.97 0.99
CA ALA A 44 10.97 -10.65 0.36
C ALA A 44 11.66 -11.88 -0.27
N ALA A 45 11.45 -13.08 0.30
CA ALA A 45 11.97 -14.34 -0.20
C ALA A 45 11.17 -14.92 -1.39
N MET A 46 9.92 -14.44 -1.62
CA MET A 46 9.09 -14.92 -2.74
C MET A 46 9.58 -14.35 -4.09
N PRO A 47 9.33 -15.07 -5.22
CA PRO A 47 9.59 -14.55 -6.56
C PRO A 47 8.78 -13.27 -6.82
N GLN A 48 9.45 -12.16 -7.08
CA GLN A 48 8.86 -10.84 -7.29
C GLN A 48 9.84 -9.89 -7.99
N THR A 49 9.37 -8.72 -8.40
CA THR A 49 10.22 -7.69 -8.98
C THR A 49 11.18 -7.10 -7.95
N THR A 50 12.31 -6.54 -8.41
CA THR A 50 13.28 -5.88 -7.54
C THR A 50 12.64 -4.79 -6.66
N ALA A 51 11.75 -3.97 -7.22
CA ALA A 51 11.04 -2.94 -6.46
C ALA A 51 10.18 -3.53 -5.32
N GLN A 52 9.44 -4.60 -5.60
CA GLN A 52 8.63 -5.30 -4.58
C GLN A 52 9.50 -5.91 -3.48
N ARG A 53 10.67 -6.46 -3.85
CA ARG A 53 11.62 -7.02 -2.87
C ARG A 53 12.19 -5.93 -1.98
N ILE A 54 12.62 -4.80 -2.55
CA ILE A 54 13.11 -3.66 -1.78
C ILE A 54 12.03 -3.15 -0.81
N THR A 55 10.79 -2.96 -1.29
CA THR A 55 9.66 -2.59 -0.44
C THR A 55 9.46 -3.56 0.73
N ALA A 56 9.50 -4.87 0.45
CA ALA A 56 9.32 -5.89 1.48
C ALA A 56 10.47 -5.86 2.51
N ILE A 57 11.71 -5.65 2.09
CA ILE A 57 12.87 -5.54 3.00
C ILE A 57 12.75 -4.29 3.87
N ILE A 58 12.38 -3.14 3.31
CA ILE A 58 12.21 -1.89 4.07
C ILE A 58 11.12 -2.06 5.14
N LEU A 59 9.98 -2.67 4.80
CA LEU A 59 8.90 -2.90 5.75
C LEU A 59 9.27 -3.96 6.81
N ALA A 60 10.03 -5.00 6.45
CA ALA A 60 10.58 -5.94 7.42
C ALA A 60 11.53 -5.23 8.41
N ALA A 61 12.42 -4.38 7.90
CA ALA A 61 13.33 -3.59 8.73
C ALA A 61 12.58 -2.61 9.65
N PHE A 62 11.50 -2.01 9.18
CA PHE A 62 10.62 -1.16 10.01
C PHE A 62 10.08 -1.94 11.22
N PHE A 63 9.49 -3.13 11.02
CA PHE A 63 8.97 -3.94 12.12
C PHE A 63 10.08 -4.51 13.02
N ALA A 64 11.24 -4.86 12.45
CA ALA A 64 12.41 -5.23 13.25
C ALA A 64 12.86 -4.09 14.17
N ALA A 65 12.89 -2.86 13.67
CA ALA A 65 13.20 -1.67 14.48
C ALA A 65 12.16 -1.46 15.59
N VAL A 66 10.85 -1.63 15.30
CA VAL A 66 9.78 -1.56 16.32
C VAL A 66 10.02 -2.57 17.43
N LEU A 67 10.43 -3.80 17.09
CA LEU A 67 10.73 -4.86 18.07
C LEU A 67 11.97 -4.54 18.93
N VAL A 68 13.04 -4.03 18.29
CA VAL A 68 14.30 -3.66 18.97
C VAL A 68 14.10 -2.48 19.92
N PHE A 69 13.49 -1.40 19.43
CA PHE A 69 13.29 -0.19 20.21
C PHE A 69 12.08 -0.26 21.15
N ARG A 70 11.24 -1.28 21.03
CA ARG A 70 10.05 -1.51 21.85
C ARG A 70 9.14 -0.27 21.95
N ARG A 71 9.00 0.47 20.85
CA ARG A 71 8.13 1.65 20.78
C ARG A 71 6.81 1.30 20.09
N PRO A 72 5.75 0.95 20.83
CA PRO A 72 4.46 0.58 20.24
C PRO A 72 3.86 1.71 19.38
N ASP A 73 4.07 2.97 19.74
CA ASP A 73 3.58 4.11 18.97
C ASP A 73 4.12 4.16 17.54
N SER A 74 5.29 3.56 17.28
CA SER A 74 5.84 3.44 15.93
C SER A 74 4.93 2.64 15.01
N MET A 75 4.08 1.77 15.55
CA MET A 75 3.13 0.97 14.79
C MET A 75 2.10 1.84 14.04
N TYR A 76 1.73 3.00 14.58
CA TYR A 76 0.83 3.95 13.89
C TYR A 76 1.42 4.54 12.61
N TRP A 77 2.75 4.49 12.44
CA TRP A 77 3.45 5.01 11.26
C TRP A 77 3.53 4.02 10.10
N TYR A 78 3.10 2.76 10.30
CA TYR A 78 3.13 1.77 9.24
C TYR A 78 2.33 2.17 7.99
N PRO A 79 1.07 2.67 8.08
CA PRO A 79 0.34 3.13 6.88
C PRO A 79 1.05 4.30 6.18
N VAL A 80 1.72 5.18 6.93
CA VAL A 80 2.52 6.29 6.36
C VAL A 80 3.69 5.73 5.54
N ALA A 81 4.43 4.76 6.12
CA ALA A 81 5.55 4.11 5.43
C ALA A 81 5.09 3.40 4.14
N VAL A 82 3.95 2.70 4.18
CA VAL A 82 3.38 2.04 2.99
C VAL A 82 3.02 3.08 1.92
N ASN A 83 2.34 4.17 2.28
CA ASN A 83 1.99 5.23 1.32
C ASN A 83 3.24 5.90 0.73
N ALA A 84 4.27 6.17 1.53
CA ALA A 84 5.54 6.73 1.06
C ALA A 84 6.25 5.80 0.07
N LEU A 85 6.28 4.50 0.35
CA LEU A 85 6.85 3.50 -0.53
C LEU A 85 6.06 3.36 -1.84
N MET A 86 4.72 3.36 -1.77
CA MET A 86 3.88 3.34 -2.96
C MET A 86 4.08 4.61 -3.79
N LEU A 87 4.14 5.77 -3.15
CA LEU A 87 4.45 7.04 -3.82
C LEU A 87 5.83 6.99 -4.51
N ALA A 88 6.86 6.44 -3.86
CA ALA A 88 8.17 6.29 -4.45
C ALA A 88 8.15 5.37 -5.69
N VAL A 89 7.42 4.24 -5.62
CA VAL A 89 7.29 3.29 -6.74
C VAL A 89 6.50 3.91 -7.90
N PHE A 90 5.32 4.47 -7.62
CA PHE A 90 4.46 5.06 -8.66
C PHE A 90 5.05 6.35 -9.21
N GLY A 91 5.50 7.26 -8.34
CA GLY A 91 6.12 8.52 -8.72
C GLY A 91 7.43 8.32 -9.48
N GLY A 92 8.30 7.41 -9.00
CA GLY A 92 9.52 7.03 -9.71
C GLY A 92 9.24 6.46 -11.09
N SER A 93 8.13 5.72 -11.27
CA SER A 93 7.76 5.18 -12.57
C SER A 93 7.34 6.25 -13.59
N LEU A 94 6.96 7.44 -13.16
CA LEU A 94 6.65 8.57 -14.06
C LEU A 94 7.90 9.07 -14.81
N PHE A 95 9.10 8.80 -14.28
CA PHE A 95 10.39 9.12 -14.91
C PHE A 95 11.00 7.92 -15.67
N ALA A 96 10.34 6.75 -15.60
CA ALA A 96 10.76 5.56 -16.32
C ALA A 96 10.13 5.50 -17.73
N LYS A 97 10.61 4.54 -18.57
CA LYS A 97 10.06 4.31 -19.93
C LYS A 97 8.56 3.94 -19.89
N GLN A 98 8.12 3.26 -18.86
CA GLN A 98 6.73 2.81 -18.68
C GLN A 98 6.31 3.03 -17.22
N THR A 99 5.13 3.61 -17.02
CA THR A 99 4.55 3.77 -15.69
C THR A 99 4.09 2.43 -15.09
N VAL A 100 3.85 2.40 -13.76
CA VAL A 100 3.32 1.18 -13.10
C VAL A 100 2.01 0.75 -13.73
N ILE A 101 1.07 1.68 -13.94
CA ILE A 101 -0.25 1.37 -14.52
C ILE A 101 -0.13 0.94 -15.99
N GLU A 102 0.79 1.53 -16.76
CA GLU A 102 1.05 1.10 -18.14
C GLU A 102 1.56 -0.35 -18.19
N ARG A 103 2.50 -0.73 -17.31
CA ARG A 103 2.99 -2.11 -17.25
C ARG A 103 1.86 -3.10 -16.93
N LEU A 104 0.95 -2.74 -16.02
CA LEU A 104 -0.21 -3.56 -15.70
C LEU A 104 -1.19 -3.66 -16.88
N ALA A 105 -1.45 -2.56 -17.57
CA ALA A 105 -2.31 -2.53 -18.75
C ALA A 105 -1.75 -3.40 -19.89
N ARG A 106 -0.43 -3.36 -20.13
CA ARG A 106 0.23 -4.16 -21.15
C ARG A 106 0.25 -5.67 -20.87
N LEU A 107 -0.01 -6.10 -19.64
CA LEU A 107 -0.23 -7.53 -19.35
C LEU A 107 -1.52 -8.06 -19.98
N GLN A 108 -2.52 -7.21 -20.21
CA GLN A 108 -3.79 -7.56 -20.84
C GLN A 108 -3.81 -7.15 -22.32
N HIS A 109 -3.18 -6.00 -22.64
CA HIS A 109 -3.13 -5.43 -23.99
C HIS A 109 -1.67 -5.04 -24.33
N PRO A 110 -0.87 -5.97 -24.88
CA PRO A 110 0.54 -5.73 -25.20
C PRO A 110 0.75 -4.50 -26.10
N ASP A 111 -0.12 -4.34 -27.10
CA ASP A 111 -0.07 -3.26 -28.10
C ASP A 111 -0.96 -2.07 -27.68
N LEU A 112 -0.63 -1.46 -26.51
CA LEU A 112 -1.37 -0.33 -25.99
C LEU A 112 -1.20 0.90 -26.90
N PRO A 113 -2.29 1.49 -27.43
CA PRO A 113 -2.22 2.65 -28.31
C PRO A 113 -1.72 3.91 -27.56
N PRO A 114 -1.23 4.94 -28.27
CA PRO A 114 -0.69 6.16 -27.63
C PRO A 114 -1.67 6.86 -26.67
N GLU A 115 -2.96 6.78 -26.93
CA GLU A 115 -4.02 7.30 -26.06
C GLU A 115 -4.10 6.52 -24.73
N GLY A 116 -3.99 5.20 -24.80
CA GLY A 116 -3.93 4.33 -23.64
C GLY A 116 -2.68 4.61 -22.78
N VAL A 117 -1.53 4.86 -23.42
CA VAL A 117 -0.30 5.26 -22.72
C VAL A 117 -0.49 6.58 -21.97
N ARG A 118 -1.11 7.59 -22.61
CA ARG A 118 -1.42 8.87 -21.95
C ARG A 118 -2.40 8.70 -20.79
N HIS A 119 -3.42 7.86 -20.97
CA HIS A 119 -4.38 7.55 -19.91
C HIS A 119 -3.71 6.87 -18.71
N THR A 120 -2.93 5.82 -18.92
CA THR A 120 -2.23 5.11 -17.84
C THR A 120 -1.27 6.01 -17.07
N ARG A 121 -0.64 6.98 -17.76
CA ARG A 121 0.20 7.98 -17.11
C ARG A 121 -0.62 8.91 -16.19
N ARG A 122 -1.80 9.38 -16.63
CA ARG A 122 -2.71 10.20 -15.79
C ARG A 122 -3.21 9.41 -14.58
N VAL A 123 -3.58 8.15 -14.78
CA VAL A 123 -3.99 7.27 -13.68
C VAL A 123 -2.86 7.11 -12.67
N THR A 124 -1.61 6.93 -13.13
CA THR A 124 -0.45 6.87 -12.23
C THR A 124 -0.28 8.15 -11.42
N GLN A 125 -0.49 9.33 -12.02
CA GLN A 125 -0.44 10.62 -11.32
C GLN A 125 -1.56 10.75 -10.27
N ILE A 126 -2.77 10.31 -10.59
CA ILE A 126 -3.91 10.29 -9.63
C ILE A 126 -3.57 9.42 -8.42
N TRP A 127 -2.99 8.23 -8.64
CA TRP A 127 -2.52 7.37 -7.56
C TRP A 127 -1.41 8.02 -6.71
N CYS A 128 -0.48 8.74 -7.32
CA CYS A 128 0.51 9.52 -6.56
C CYS A 128 -0.17 10.56 -5.66
N GLY A 129 -1.15 11.30 -6.19
CA GLY A 129 -1.95 12.24 -5.40
C GLY A 129 -2.68 11.55 -4.24
N PHE A 130 -3.28 10.39 -4.49
CA PHE A 130 -3.90 9.58 -3.45
C PHE A 130 -2.92 9.18 -2.36
N PHE A 131 -1.73 8.66 -2.69
CA PHE A 131 -0.74 8.26 -1.70
C PHE A 131 -0.23 9.44 -0.86
N ILE A 132 -0.10 10.64 -1.46
CA ILE A 132 0.26 11.85 -0.72
C ILE A 132 -0.83 12.21 0.29
N LEU A 133 -2.08 12.34 -0.15
CA LEU A 133 -3.20 12.73 0.71
C LEU A 133 -3.46 11.67 1.80
N ASN A 134 -3.50 10.40 1.41
CA ASN A 134 -3.75 9.30 2.33
C ASN A 134 -2.64 9.15 3.37
N GLY A 135 -1.37 9.24 2.93
CA GLY A 135 -0.21 9.18 3.82
C GLY A 135 -0.14 10.39 4.76
N ALA A 136 -0.41 11.60 4.25
CA ALA A 136 -0.45 12.81 5.06
C ALA A 136 -1.55 12.75 6.13
N THR A 137 -2.77 12.33 5.77
CA THR A 137 -3.87 12.17 6.72
C THR A 137 -3.50 11.16 7.82
N ALA A 138 -2.96 10.00 7.44
CA ALA A 138 -2.51 9.00 8.41
C ALA A 138 -1.42 9.54 9.34
N ALA A 139 -0.46 10.32 8.80
CA ALA A 139 0.63 10.93 9.57
C ALA A 139 0.10 12.00 10.55
N ILE A 140 -0.82 12.85 10.11
CA ILE A 140 -1.44 13.87 10.96
C ILE A 140 -2.20 13.21 12.11
N LEU A 141 -3.04 12.21 11.83
CA LEU A 141 -3.82 11.52 12.85
C LEU A 141 -2.93 10.78 13.86
N ALA A 142 -1.85 10.13 13.39
CA ALA A 142 -0.87 9.49 14.25
C ALA A 142 -0.08 10.51 15.10
N GLY A 143 0.37 11.61 14.49
CA GLY A 143 1.13 12.65 15.17
C GLY A 143 0.33 13.44 16.20
N LEU A 144 -0.96 13.66 15.95
CA LEU A 144 -1.91 14.28 16.89
C LEU A 144 -2.49 13.29 17.91
N GLN A 145 -2.12 12.01 17.82
CA GLN A 145 -2.58 10.93 18.69
C GLN A 145 -4.11 10.72 18.65
N TYR A 146 -4.77 11.05 17.55
CA TYR A 146 -6.19 10.80 17.34
C TYR A 146 -6.41 9.34 16.88
N TYR A 147 -6.12 8.40 17.77
CA TYR A 147 -6.02 6.98 17.46
C TYR A 147 -7.32 6.34 16.98
N ASP A 148 -8.48 6.80 17.49
CA ASP A 148 -9.80 6.32 17.05
C ASP A 148 -10.07 6.73 15.60
N TRP A 149 -9.81 8.01 15.30
CA TRP A 149 -9.91 8.53 13.92
C TRP A 149 -8.87 7.91 13.00
N TRP A 150 -7.66 7.66 13.51
CA TRP A 150 -6.63 6.96 12.76
C TRP A 150 -7.09 5.56 12.37
N ALA A 151 -7.66 4.78 13.29
CA ALA A 151 -8.15 3.43 13.03
C ALA A 151 -9.32 3.42 12.04
N ALA A 152 -10.30 4.32 12.21
CA ALA A 152 -11.42 4.46 11.29
C ALA A 152 -10.94 4.86 9.88
N TYR A 153 -10.02 5.82 9.80
CA TYR A 153 -9.49 6.29 8.52
C TYR A 153 -8.66 5.22 7.82
N THR A 154 -7.63 4.70 8.48
CA THR A 154 -6.68 3.75 7.86
C THR A 154 -7.28 2.36 7.69
N GLY A 155 -8.23 1.97 8.54
CA GLY A 155 -8.90 0.66 8.49
C GLY A 155 -10.11 0.58 7.58
N ILE A 156 -10.79 1.72 7.30
CA ILE A 156 -12.04 1.72 6.51
C ILE A 156 -11.99 2.79 5.42
N VAL A 157 -11.87 4.08 5.79
CA VAL A 157 -12.06 5.20 4.86
C VAL A 157 -11.06 5.14 3.70
N SER A 158 -9.79 4.87 3.98
CA SER A 158 -8.75 4.80 2.94
C SER A 158 -9.02 3.70 1.92
N TYR A 159 -9.59 2.55 2.34
CA TYR A 159 -9.96 1.46 1.43
C TYR A 159 -11.18 1.79 0.60
N VAL A 160 -12.18 2.50 1.17
CA VAL A 160 -13.34 3.00 0.42
C VAL A 160 -12.87 3.99 -0.65
N LEU A 161 -11.99 4.94 -0.30
CA LEU A 161 -11.43 5.90 -1.26
C LEU A 161 -10.63 5.21 -2.37
N MET A 162 -9.84 4.20 -2.03
CA MET A 162 -9.11 3.38 -3.00
C MET A 162 -10.09 2.64 -3.93
N GLY A 163 -11.15 2.05 -3.39
CA GLY A 163 -12.20 1.39 -4.17
C GLY A 163 -12.91 2.35 -5.12
N LEU A 164 -13.20 3.58 -4.67
CA LEU A 164 -13.79 4.62 -5.52
C LEU A 164 -12.87 5.05 -6.65
N LEU A 165 -11.55 5.12 -6.42
CA LEU A 165 -10.57 5.40 -7.47
C LEU A 165 -10.55 4.29 -8.53
N PHE A 166 -10.56 3.01 -8.11
CA PHE A 166 -10.63 1.88 -9.05
C PHE A 166 -11.94 1.88 -9.83
N ALA A 167 -13.07 2.08 -9.16
CA ALA A 167 -14.37 2.13 -9.80
C ALA A 167 -14.48 3.30 -10.79
N GLY A 168 -14.00 4.48 -10.40
CA GLY A 168 -13.98 5.67 -11.25
C GLY A 168 -13.12 5.47 -12.51
N GLU A 169 -11.94 4.87 -12.37
CA GLU A 169 -11.07 4.52 -13.50
C GLU A 169 -11.77 3.53 -14.45
N TRP A 170 -12.36 2.48 -13.90
CA TRP A 170 -13.06 1.46 -14.67
C TRP A 170 -14.25 2.04 -15.44
N VAL A 171 -15.08 2.88 -14.80
CA VAL A 171 -16.21 3.58 -15.45
C VAL A 171 -15.71 4.50 -16.55
N TYR A 172 -14.68 5.30 -16.29
CA TYR A 172 -14.09 6.20 -17.29
C TYR A 172 -13.58 5.44 -18.51
N ARG A 173 -12.88 4.34 -18.31
CA ARG A 173 -12.37 3.49 -19.38
C ARG A 173 -13.48 2.92 -20.25
N LYS A 174 -14.56 2.41 -19.64
CA LYS A 174 -15.73 1.91 -20.39
C LYS A 174 -16.54 3.00 -21.08
N ALA A 175 -16.78 4.12 -20.40
CA ALA A 175 -17.66 5.18 -20.92
C ALA A 175 -16.98 6.07 -21.97
N VAL A 176 -15.69 6.37 -21.79
CA VAL A 176 -14.96 7.37 -22.62
C VAL A 176 -14.01 6.67 -23.61
N LEU A 177 -13.25 5.69 -23.17
CA LEU A 177 -12.28 5.02 -24.04
C LEU A 177 -12.89 3.83 -24.79
N LYS A 178 -14.10 3.39 -24.42
CA LYS A 178 -14.83 2.26 -25.04
C LYS A 178 -14.01 0.97 -25.15
N VAL A 179 -13.13 0.74 -24.16
CA VAL A 179 -12.25 -0.44 -24.06
C VAL A 179 -12.62 -1.28 -22.84
#